data_45953cdc8e820711902caa6d30bf38a8
#
_entry.id   45953cdc8e820711902caa6d30bf38a8
#
_cell.length_a   1.000
_cell.length_b   1.000
_cell.length_c   1.000
_cell.angle_alpha   90.00
_cell.angle_beta   90.00
_cell.angle_gamma   90.00
#
_symmetry.space_group_name_H-M   'P 1'
#
loop_
_entity.id
_entity.type
_entity.pdbx_description
1 polymer ?
#
loop_
_entity_poly.entity_id
_entity_poly.type
_entity_poly.pdbx_seq_one_letter_code
_entity_poly.pdbx_strand_id
1 'polypeptide(L)'
;GNQDLILMSTLEDGGVQIELLTVDKEGSFQQVAVMGLSANRFAGCASVAAGAGADGRHYLVLDGWTGLSGNNLATVLLYFDEESQQMLPAEQISTSELYNASLRNVSTLVSRDLDGDGIVEIPTQPDEAGLLNLSQSRRMDFIVWMDYTSSHPEKSFGLLDEETNCYIELPMEWEGNLKLTDSEQYDGAVELRTVDEDQLVMTLRLVRT
;
A
#
# COMPACT_ATOMS: atom_id res chain seq x y z
N GLY A 1 -3.55 23.04 17.38
CA GLY A 1 -2.55 22.74 16.36
C GLY A 1 -2.86 23.49 15.10
N ASN A 2 -1.87 23.85 14.31
CA ASN A 2 -2.07 24.42 13.00
C ASN A 2 -2.74 23.37 12.12
N GLN A 3 -3.63 23.80 11.24
CA GLN A 3 -4.17 22.92 10.20
C GLN A 3 -3.27 23.04 8.97
N ASP A 4 -2.69 21.94 8.56
CA ASP A 4 -1.88 21.85 7.35
C ASP A 4 -2.72 21.29 6.22
N LEU A 5 -2.49 21.78 5.01
CA LEU A 5 -3.16 21.36 3.79
C LEU A 5 -2.11 20.81 2.82
N ILE A 6 -2.37 19.65 2.28
CA ILE A 6 -1.57 19.07 1.23
C ILE A 6 -2.29 19.29 -0.09
N LEU A 7 -1.61 19.98 -1.00
CA LEU A 7 -2.07 20.19 -2.35
C LEU A 7 -1.24 19.33 -3.30
N MET A 8 -1.92 18.59 -4.17
CA MET A 8 -1.26 17.81 -5.21
C MET A 8 -1.75 18.24 -6.58
N SER A 9 -0.81 18.37 -7.49
CA SER A 9 -1.07 18.73 -8.87
C SER A 9 -0.26 17.85 -9.82
N THR A 10 -0.81 17.64 -11.02
CA THR A 10 -0.07 16.96 -12.10
C THR A 10 0.71 18.01 -12.87
N LEU A 11 2.00 17.75 -13.06
CA LEU A 11 2.89 18.59 -13.85
C LEU A 11 2.67 18.37 -15.36
N GLU A 12 3.15 19.29 -16.18
CA GLU A 12 3.04 19.20 -17.65
C GLU A 12 3.75 17.97 -18.23
N ASP A 13 4.81 17.50 -17.58
CA ASP A 13 5.56 16.30 -17.95
C ASP A 13 4.87 15.00 -17.46
N GLY A 14 3.73 15.11 -16.79
CA GLY A 14 2.98 13.99 -16.21
C GLY A 14 3.42 13.60 -14.80
N GLY A 15 4.42 14.25 -14.22
CA GLY A 15 4.81 14.03 -12.82
C GLY A 15 3.80 14.58 -11.82
N VAL A 16 4.03 14.32 -10.55
CA VAL A 16 3.19 14.81 -9.44
C VAL A 16 3.96 15.83 -8.62
N GLN A 17 3.37 17.00 -8.38
CA GLN A 17 3.88 17.97 -7.42
C GLN A 17 3.05 17.89 -6.14
N ILE A 18 3.74 17.88 -5.02
CA ILE A 18 3.17 17.89 -3.67
C ILE A 18 3.57 19.18 -3.00
N GLU A 19 2.62 19.92 -2.49
CA GLU A 19 2.83 21.17 -1.76
C GLU A 19 2.25 21.06 -0.36
N LEU A 20 3.05 21.38 0.65
CA LEU A 20 2.59 21.53 2.03
C LEU A 20 2.29 23.01 2.29
N LEU A 21 1.06 23.29 2.63
CA LEU A 21 0.60 24.61 2.99
C LEU A 21 0.18 24.63 4.45
N THR A 22 0.54 25.67 5.18
CA THR A 22 0.03 25.94 6.52
C THR A 22 -0.83 27.17 6.52
N VAL A 23 -1.72 27.32 7.51
CA VAL A 23 -2.55 28.50 7.67
C VAL A 23 -1.91 29.41 8.72
N ASP A 24 -1.59 30.64 8.35
CA ASP A 24 -1.07 31.62 9.27
C ASP A 24 -2.15 32.17 10.23
N LYS A 25 -1.75 33.06 11.14
CA LYS A 25 -2.66 33.63 12.16
C LYS A 25 -3.73 34.54 11.56
N GLU A 26 -3.51 35.01 10.34
CA GLU A 26 -4.45 35.85 9.58
C GLU A 26 -5.40 35.01 8.71
N GLY A 27 -5.24 33.68 8.69
CA GLY A 27 -6.05 32.77 7.91
C GLY A 27 -5.60 32.64 6.44
N SER A 28 -4.39 33.08 6.11
CA SER A 28 -3.81 32.96 4.77
C SER A 28 -2.99 31.69 4.64
N PHE A 29 -3.04 31.07 3.45
CA PHE A 29 -2.20 29.91 3.16
C PHE A 29 -0.77 30.34 2.85
N GLN A 30 0.18 29.69 3.52
CA GLN A 30 1.61 29.85 3.31
C GLN A 30 2.19 28.52 2.82
N GLN A 31 2.86 28.52 1.66
CA GLN A 31 3.57 27.35 1.19
C GLN A 31 4.83 27.14 2.06
N VAL A 32 4.91 25.98 2.70
CA VAL A 32 6.02 25.62 3.61
C VAL A 32 7.04 24.75 2.90
N ALA A 33 6.58 23.80 2.10
CA ALA A 33 7.43 22.92 1.33
C ALA A 33 6.80 22.53 0.00
N VAL A 34 7.65 22.15 -0.96
CA VAL A 34 7.24 21.62 -2.25
C VAL A 34 8.17 20.47 -2.65
N MET A 35 7.59 19.40 -3.20
CA MET A 35 8.34 18.26 -3.72
C MET A 35 7.73 17.79 -5.04
N GLY A 36 8.60 17.42 -6.00
CA GLY A 36 8.20 16.83 -7.27
C GLY A 36 8.49 15.33 -7.30
N LEU A 37 7.53 14.54 -7.77
CA LEU A 37 7.70 13.12 -8.10
C LEU A 37 7.75 12.98 -9.62
N SER A 38 8.80 12.29 -10.11
CA SER A 38 9.04 12.12 -11.54
C SER A 38 7.93 11.30 -12.22
N ALA A 39 7.49 11.75 -13.40
CA ALA A 39 6.56 11.04 -14.28
C ALA A 39 7.03 9.64 -14.68
N ASN A 40 8.33 9.38 -14.67
CA ASN A 40 8.88 8.04 -14.95
C ASN A 40 8.52 7.02 -13.86
N ARG A 41 8.18 7.47 -12.65
CA ARG A 41 7.76 6.63 -11.53
C ARG A 41 6.27 6.77 -11.24
N PHE A 42 5.75 8.00 -11.26
CA PHE A 42 4.37 8.29 -10.87
C PHE A 42 3.70 9.15 -11.94
N ALA A 43 2.73 8.55 -12.61
CA ALA A 43 1.92 9.22 -13.63
C ALA A 43 0.65 9.89 -13.07
N GLY A 44 0.48 9.89 -11.76
CA GLY A 44 -0.65 10.49 -11.06
C GLY A 44 -0.79 9.95 -9.64
N CYS A 45 -1.69 10.54 -8.88
CA CYS A 45 -2.00 10.13 -7.52
C CYS A 45 -3.31 9.35 -7.47
N ALA A 46 -3.30 8.20 -6.80
CA ALA A 46 -4.48 7.38 -6.56
C ALA A 46 -5.08 7.62 -5.17
N SER A 47 -4.22 7.72 -4.15
CA SER A 47 -4.64 7.92 -2.76
C SER A 47 -3.58 8.67 -1.97
N VAL A 48 -4.02 9.35 -0.93
CA VAL A 48 -3.17 9.99 0.08
C VAL A 48 -3.73 9.71 1.45
N ALA A 49 -2.85 9.28 2.34
CA ALA A 49 -3.14 9.14 3.75
C ALA A 49 -2.07 9.85 4.57
N ALA A 50 -2.41 10.28 5.77
CA ALA A 50 -1.46 10.85 6.72
C ALA A 50 -1.63 10.15 8.07
N GLY A 51 -0.52 9.83 8.71
CA GLY A 51 -0.53 9.14 9.99
C GLY A 51 0.73 9.42 10.80
N ALA A 52 0.72 8.97 12.04
CA ALA A 52 1.93 8.94 12.86
C ALA A 52 2.83 7.79 12.39
N GLY A 53 4.11 7.88 12.67
CA GLY A 53 5.03 6.77 12.55
C GLY A 53 5.43 6.23 13.92
N ALA A 54 5.94 5.01 13.96
CA ALA A 54 6.45 4.39 15.17
C ALA A 54 7.62 5.18 15.81
N ASP A 55 8.30 5.99 15.03
CA ASP A 55 9.37 6.91 15.44
C ASP A 55 8.85 8.26 15.97
N GLY A 56 7.55 8.47 16.03
CA GLY A 56 6.89 9.69 16.52
C GLY A 56 6.81 10.83 15.52
N ARG A 57 7.28 10.65 14.28
CA ARG A 57 7.09 11.62 13.19
C ARG A 57 5.69 11.47 12.58
N HIS A 58 5.26 12.51 11.86
CA HIS A 58 4.07 12.46 11.01
C HIS A 58 4.48 12.21 9.57
N TYR A 59 3.83 11.22 8.96
CA TYR A 59 4.11 10.79 7.61
C TYR A 59 2.94 11.07 6.67
N LEU A 60 3.29 11.38 5.44
CA LEU A 60 2.41 11.39 4.30
C LEU A 60 2.68 10.14 3.46
N VAL A 61 1.66 9.32 3.29
CA VAL A 61 1.70 8.11 2.47
C VAL A 61 0.93 8.40 1.18
N LEU A 62 1.61 8.30 0.05
CA LEU A 62 1.05 8.59 -1.26
C LEU A 62 1.13 7.35 -2.14
N ASP A 63 -0.03 6.84 -2.55
CA ASP A 63 -0.13 5.81 -3.57
C ASP A 63 -0.29 6.46 -4.94
N GLY A 64 0.64 6.21 -5.82
CA GLY A 64 0.67 6.78 -7.15
C GLY A 64 0.55 5.72 -8.25
N TRP A 65 -0.08 6.10 -9.35
CA TRP A 65 -0.12 5.30 -10.56
C TRP A 65 1.28 5.21 -11.18
N THR A 66 1.70 4.01 -11.56
CA THR A 66 3.03 3.78 -12.11
C THR A 66 2.98 3.51 -13.61
N GLY A 67 4.02 4.00 -14.30
CA GLY A 67 4.24 3.72 -15.71
C GLY A 67 3.21 4.32 -16.66
N LEU A 68 3.46 4.13 -17.95
CA LEU A 68 2.62 4.67 -19.03
C LEU A 68 1.23 4.02 -19.13
N SER A 69 1.06 2.82 -18.57
CA SER A 69 -0.23 2.10 -18.59
C SER A 69 -1.15 2.48 -17.42
N GLY A 70 -0.63 3.07 -16.34
CA GLY A 70 -1.41 3.55 -15.20
C GLY A 70 -2.20 2.47 -14.46
N ASN A 71 -1.83 1.19 -14.59
CA ASN A 71 -2.59 0.09 -14.02
C ASN A 71 -2.02 -0.43 -12.69
N ASN A 72 -0.79 -0.08 -12.38
CA ASN A 72 -0.13 -0.49 -11.14
C ASN A 72 -0.04 0.68 -10.18
N LEU A 73 -0.01 0.38 -8.89
CA LEU A 73 0.26 1.33 -7.83
C LEU A 73 1.65 1.08 -7.23
N ALA A 74 2.29 2.14 -6.80
CA ALA A 74 3.42 2.08 -5.88
C ALA A 74 3.28 3.21 -4.86
N THR A 75 3.99 3.09 -3.74
CA THR A 75 3.85 4.01 -2.62
C THR A 75 5.12 4.84 -2.40
N VAL A 76 4.93 6.07 -2.00
CA VAL A 76 5.96 6.95 -1.46
C VAL A 76 5.59 7.31 -0.02
N LEU A 77 6.58 7.24 0.87
CA LEU A 77 6.47 7.61 2.27
C LEU A 77 7.33 8.84 2.52
N LEU A 78 6.69 9.95 2.89
CA LEU A 78 7.32 11.25 3.06
C LEU A 78 7.05 11.79 4.46
N TYR A 79 7.96 12.61 4.99
CA TYR A 79 7.72 13.41 6.18
C TYR A 79 8.20 14.85 5.94
N PHE A 80 7.67 15.78 6.72
CA PHE A 80 8.16 17.16 6.73
C PHE A 80 9.26 17.30 7.79
N ASP A 81 10.43 17.71 7.34
CA ASP A 81 11.55 18.01 8.20
C ASP A 81 11.55 19.50 8.60
N GLU A 82 11.29 19.77 9.88
CA GLU A 82 11.19 21.15 10.41
C GLU A 82 12.52 21.89 10.35
N GLU A 83 13.66 21.19 10.44
CA GLU A 83 14.98 21.82 10.44
C GLU A 83 15.35 22.33 9.04
N SER A 84 15.20 21.49 8.01
CA SER A 84 15.49 21.87 6.63
C SER A 84 14.33 22.56 5.92
N GLN A 85 13.12 22.55 6.50
CA GLN A 85 11.87 23.03 5.88
C GLN A 85 11.58 22.34 4.53
N GLN A 86 11.79 21.02 4.48
CA GLN A 86 11.62 20.22 3.27
C GLN A 86 10.75 18.99 3.51
N MET A 87 10.07 18.55 2.45
CA MET A 87 9.49 17.22 2.40
C MET A 87 10.59 16.23 2.03
N LEU A 88 10.83 15.26 2.89
CA LEU A 88 11.87 14.24 2.73
C LEU A 88 11.26 12.84 2.69
N PRO A 89 11.87 11.88 1.95
CA PRO A 89 11.48 10.49 2.04
C PRO A 89 11.85 9.90 3.41
N ALA A 90 11.11 8.89 3.83
CA ALA A 90 11.39 8.17 5.07
C ALA A 90 12.84 7.63 5.07
N GLU A 91 13.46 7.66 6.25
CA GLU A 91 14.87 7.27 6.41
C GLU A 91 15.04 5.75 6.55
N GLN A 92 13.98 5.06 7.01
CA GLN A 92 13.99 3.63 7.32
C GLN A 92 14.05 2.74 6.07
N ILE A 93 13.59 3.27 4.95
CA ILE A 93 13.58 2.56 3.67
C ILE A 93 13.90 3.53 2.53
N SER A 94 14.75 3.13 1.60
CA SER A 94 15.00 3.99 0.44
C SER A 94 13.76 4.09 -0.45
N THR A 95 13.60 5.24 -1.11
CA THR A 95 12.48 5.46 -2.04
C THR A 95 12.39 4.39 -3.13
N SER A 96 13.53 3.84 -3.57
CA SER A 96 13.56 2.80 -4.60
C SER A 96 13.15 1.44 -4.06
N GLU A 97 13.56 1.09 -2.86
CA GLU A 97 13.15 -0.14 -2.18
C GLU A 97 11.67 -0.12 -1.89
N LEU A 98 11.16 0.96 -1.30
CA LEU A 98 9.73 1.11 -1.01
C LEU A 98 8.90 1.05 -2.31
N TYR A 99 9.33 1.74 -3.37
CA TYR A 99 8.65 1.70 -4.66
C TYR A 99 8.51 0.27 -5.18
N ASN A 100 9.58 -0.51 -5.14
CA ASN A 100 9.58 -1.89 -5.63
C ASN A 100 8.77 -2.82 -4.71
N ALA A 101 8.91 -2.69 -3.40
CA ALA A 101 8.19 -3.51 -2.42
C ALA A 101 6.68 -3.27 -2.46
N SER A 102 6.27 -2.02 -2.69
CA SER A 102 4.85 -1.62 -2.72
C SER A 102 4.23 -1.69 -4.12
N LEU A 103 4.98 -2.12 -5.14
CA LEU A 103 4.46 -2.25 -6.50
C LEU A 103 3.40 -3.35 -6.55
N ARG A 104 2.19 -2.97 -6.95
CA ARG A 104 1.02 -3.85 -6.98
C ARG A 104 0.12 -3.56 -8.17
N ASN A 105 -0.52 -4.61 -8.69
CA ASN A 105 -1.43 -4.52 -9.84
C ASN A 105 -2.90 -4.34 -9.45
N VAL A 106 -3.19 -4.26 -8.16
CA VAL A 106 -4.54 -4.07 -7.61
C VAL A 106 -4.80 -2.59 -7.38
N SER A 107 -5.55 -1.97 -8.27
CA SER A 107 -5.79 -0.51 -8.28
C SER A 107 -6.64 0.01 -7.11
N THR A 108 -7.36 -0.86 -6.42
CA THR A 108 -8.18 -0.53 -5.25
C THR A 108 -7.46 -0.74 -3.92
N LEU A 109 -6.29 -1.39 -3.96
CA LEU A 109 -5.50 -1.69 -2.77
C LEU A 109 -4.61 -0.49 -2.43
N VAL A 110 -5.15 0.43 -1.65
CA VAL A 110 -4.47 1.66 -1.22
C VAL A 110 -4.00 1.56 0.22
N SER A 111 -2.94 2.32 0.54
CA SER A 111 -2.40 2.43 1.89
C SER A 111 -3.42 3.06 2.84
N ARG A 112 -3.54 2.53 4.05
CA ARG A 112 -4.51 2.99 5.05
C ARG A 112 -4.10 2.56 6.45
N ASP A 113 -4.61 3.24 7.46
CA ASP A 113 -4.60 2.76 8.84
C ASP A 113 -5.55 1.55 8.93
N LEU A 114 -4.96 0.36 9.04
CA LEU A 114 -5.67 -0.92 8.95
C LEU A 114 -6.32 -1.30 10.28
N ASP A 115 -5.64 -1.04 11.39
CA ASP A 115 -6.01 -1.50 12.74
C ASP A 115 -6.49 -0.36 13.66
N GLY A 116 -6.44 0.90 13.20
CA GLY A 116 -6.93 2.07 13.92
C GLY A 116 -5.91 2.62 14.94
N ASP A 117 -4.63 2.29 14.80
CA ASP A 117 -3.57 2.77 15.70
C ASP A 117 -3.01 4.15 15.32
N GLY A 118 -3.45 4.71 14.19
CA GLY A 118 -3.05 6.01 13.67
C GLY A 118 -1.80 5.96 12.79
N ILE A 119 -1.23 4.78 12.57
CA ILE A 119 -0.16 4.54 11.61
C ILE A 119 -0.80 4.11 10.28
N VAL A 120 -0.19 4.45 9.18
CA VAL A 120 -0.70 4.06 7.84
C VAL A 120 0.12 2.88 7.33
N GLU A 121 -0.52 1.72 7.23
CA GLU A 121 0.10 0.54 6.65
C GLU A 121 0.07 0.60 5.11
N ILE A 122 1.16 0.12 4.54
CA ILE A 122 1.38 0.04 3.11
C ILE A 122 1.22 -1.41 2.67
N PRO A 123 0.28 -1.72 1.76
CA PRO A 123 0.10 -3.08 1.30
C PRO A 123 1.19 -3.46 0.29
N THR A 124 1.73 -4.66 0.47
CA THR A 124 2.69 -5.27 -0.42
C THR A 124 2.19 -6.62 -0.90
N GLN A 125 2.52 -6.99 -2.12
CA GLN A 125 2.27 -8.33 -2.63
C GLN A 125 3.55 -9.16 -2.45
N PRO A 126 3.51 -10.29 -1.76
CA PRO A 126 4.66 -11.17 -1.62
C PRO A 126 5.16 -11.62 -2.99
N ASP A 127 6.48 -11.62 -3.18
CA ASP A 127 7.15 -11.89 -4.48
C ASP A 127 7.13 -13.39 -4.86
N GLU A 128 6.21 -14.16 -4.34
CA GLU A 128 6.16 -15.59 -4.48
C GLU A 128 5.31 -16.03 -5.68
N ALA A 129 5.88 -15.81 -6.86
CA ALA A 129 5.38 -16.39 -8.10
C ALA A 129 5.24 -17.91 -7.95
N GLY A 130 4.01 -18.43 -8.03
CA GLY A 130 3.71 -19.86 -7.93
C GLY A 130 2.87 -20.25 -6.73
N LEU A 131 2.64 -19.37 -5.79
CA LEU A 131 1.71 -19.61 -4.69
C LEU A 131 0.25 -19.48 -5.11
N LEU A 132 -0.01 -18.81 -6.23
CA LEU A 132 -1.34 -18.65 -6.80
C LEU A 132 -1.49 -19.56 -8.03
N ASN A 133 -2.25 -20.62 -7.89
CA ASN A 133 -2.65 -21.51 -8.99
C ASN A 133 -4.17 -21.46 -9.18
N LEU A 134 -4.65 -20.28 -9.60
CA LEU A 134 -6.07 -20.00 -9.80
C LEU A 134 -6.41 -19.89 -11.28
N SER A 135 -7.66 -20.18 -11.60
CA SER A 135 -8.20 -19.89 -12.92
C SER A 135 -8.13 -18.39 -13.24
N GLN A 136 -7.94 -18.04 -14.50
CA GLN A 136 -7.81 -16.64 -14.96
C GLN A 136 -9.00 -15.73 -14.62
N SER A 137 -10.13 -16.32 -14.25
CA SER A 137 -11.33 -15.59 -13.84
C SER A 137 -11.33 -15.15 -12.37
N ARG A 138 -10.38 -15.64 -11.58
CA ARG A 138 -10.27 -15.30 -10.16
C ARG A 138 -9.14 -14.34 -9.91
N ARG A 139 -9.42 -13.35 -9.09
CA ARG A 139 -8.48 -12.33 -8.68
C ARG A 139 -8.39 -12.32 -7.18
N MET A 140 -7.53 -13.20 -6.66
CA MET A 140 -7.21 -13.27 -5.23
C MET A 140 -5.71 -13.24 -5.09
N ASP A 141 -5.22 -12.44 -4.15
CA ASP A 141 -3.80 -12.28 -3.87
C ASP A 141 -3.50 -12.35 -2.38
N PHE A 142 -2.33 -12.86 -2.04
CA PHE A 142 -1.78 -12.68 -0.70
C PHE A 142 -1.28 -11.26 -0.54
N ILE A 143 -1.60 -10.64 0.60
CA ILE A 143 -1.21 -9.26 0.92
C ILE A 143 -0.54 -9.26 2.30
N VAL A 144 0.59 -8.58 2.38
CA VAL A 144 1.22 -8.20 3.65
C VAL A 144 1.08 -6.70 3.84
N TRP A 145 0.56 -6.30 4.99
CA TRP A 145 0.47 -4.89 5.37
C TRP A 145 1.68 -4.52 6.22
N MET A 146 2.37 -3.45 5.82
CA MET A 146 3.68 -3.07 6.32
C MET A 146 3.66 -1.68 6.94
N ASP A 147 4.17 -1.55 8.18
CA ASP A 147 4.56 -0.27 8.77
C ASP A 147 6.07 -0.05 8.58
N TYR A 148 6.45 0.66 7.54
CA TYR A 148 7.85 0.94 7.25
C TYR A 148 8.50 1.95 8.20
N THR A 149 7.79 2.48 9.18
CA THR A 149 8.34 3.35 10.23
C THR A 149 8.75 2.57 11.47
N SER A 150 8.35 1.30 11.56
CA SER A 150 8.65 0.40 12.67
C SER A 150 9.91 -0.44 12.44
N SER A 151 10.55 -0.87 13.52
CA SER A 151 11.61 -1.88 13.49
C SER A 151 11.09 -3.30 13.17
N HIS A 152 9.79 -3.51 13.30
CA HIS A 152 9.10 -4.74 12.94
C HIS A 152 7.97 -4.35 11.97
N PRO A 153 8.29 -4.25 10.67
CA PRO A 153 7.39 -3.61 9.71
C PRO A 153 6.14 -4.44 9.37
N GLU A 154 6.18 -5.75 9.51
CA GLU A 154 5.03 -6.62 9.19
C GLU A 154 3.93 -6.48 10.23
N LYS A 155 2.75 -6.06 9.82
CA LYS A 155 1.59 -5.82 10.70
C LYS A 155 0.51 -6.88 10.54
N SER A 156 0.17 -7.24 9.31
CA SER A 156 -0.89 -8.20 9.00
C SER A 156 -0.60 -8.91 7.69
N PHE A 157 -0.91 -10.19 7.67
CA PHE A 157 -0.86 -11.05 6.48
C PHE A 157 -2.26 -11.58 6.19
N GLY A 158 -2.61 -11.71 4.93
CA GLY A 158 -3.91 -12.26 4.58
C GLY A 158 -4.15 -12.42 3.09
N LEU A 159 -5.39 -12.76 2.79
CA LEU A 159 -5.89 -13.00 1.45
C LEU A 159 -6.87 -11.90 1.06
N LEU A 160 -6.63 -11.26 -0.08
CA LEU A 160 -7.53 -10.29 -0.69
C LEU A 160 -8.27 -10.92 -1.86
N ASP A 161 -9.59 -10.83 -1.85
CA ASP A 161 -10.40 -11.00 -3.07
C ASP A 161 -10.59 -9.62 -3.71
N GLU A 162 -9.95 -9.40 -4.86
CA GLU A 162 -9.97 -8.12 -5.56
C GLU A 162 -11.37 -7.78 -6.10
N GLU A 163 -12.19 -8.78 -6.39
CA GLU A 163 -13.52 -8.56 -6.98
C GLU A 163 -14.51 -7.99 -5.96
N THR A 164 -14.44 -8.48 -4.73
CA THR A 164 -15.32 -8.03 -3.63
C THR A 164 -14.64 -7.03 -2.70
N ASN A 165 -13.33 -6.83 -2.84
CA ASN A 165 -12.46 -6.10 -1.93
C ASN A 165 -12.56 -6.63 -0.49
N CYS A 166 -12.76 -7.94 -0.36
CA CYS A 166 -12.82 -8.64 0.92
C CYS A 166 -11.42 -9.10 1.31
N TYR A 167 -10.95 -8.65 2.46
CA TYR A 167 -9.69 -9.08 3.05
C TYR A 167 -9.95 -10.07 4.18
N ILE A 168 -9.25 -11.20 4.16
CA ILE A 168 -9.29 -12.23 5.20
C ILE A 168 -7.91 -12.28 5.84
N GLU A 169 -7.84 -11.84 7.09
CA GLU A 169 -6.59 -11.92 7.86
C GLU A 169 -6.24 -13.37 8.17
N LEU A 170 -4.97 -13.71 8.00
CA LEU A 170 -4.39 -15.01 8.27
C LEU A 170 -3.28 -14.87 9.31
N PRO A 171 -2.93 -15.96 10.03
CA PRO A 171 -1.78 -15.96 10.94
C PRO A 171 -0.48 -15.59 10.20
N MET A 172 0.31 -14.68 10.77
CA MET A 172 1.58 -14.22 10.18
C MET A 172 2.56 -15.36 9.92
N GLU A 173 2.58 -16.38 10.78
CA GLU A 173 3.43 -17.56 10.61
C GLU A 173 3.09 -18.42 9.38
N TRP A 174 1.99 -18.12 8.71
CA TRP A 174 1.60 -18.80 7.48
C TRP A 174 2.12 -18.10 6.22
N GLU A 175 2.68 -16.92 6.35
CA GLU A 175 3.32 -16.24 5.23
C GLU A 175 4.43 -17.10 4.62
N GLY A 176 4.48 -17.18 3.28
CA GLY A 176 5.43 -18.02 2.55
C GLY A 176 5.16 -19.52 2.62
N ASN A 177 4.25 -19.97 3.49
CA ASN A 177 3.97 -21.39 3.70
C ASN A 177 2.66 -21.87 3.05
N LEU A 178 1.90 -20.94 2.49
CA LEU A 178 0.60 -21.24 1.86
C LEU A 178 0.62 -21.02 0.36
N LYS A 179 -0.17 -21.83 -0.33
CA LYS A 179 -0.55 -21.63 -1.73
C LYS A 179 -2.06 -21.66 -1.88
N LEU A 180 -2.55 -20.99 -2.91
CA LEU A 180 -3.97 -20.88 -3.22
C LEU A 180 -4.27 -21.59 -4.55
N THR A 181 -5.26 -22.47 -4.55
CA THR A 181 -5.67 -23.24 -5.73
C THR A 181 -7.19 -23.25 -5.88
N ASP A 182 -7.69 -23.41 -7.09
CA ASP A 182 -9.12 -23.70 -7.28
C ASP A 182 -9.48 -25.04 -6.66
N SER A 183 -10.65 -25.14 -6.03
CA SER A 183 -11.12 -26.39 -5.47
C SER A 183 -11.63 -27.33 -6.55
N GLU A 184 -11.16 -28.55 -6.56
CA GLU A 184 -11.68 -29.61 -7.45
C GLU A 184 -13.02 -30.18 -6.93
N GLN A 185 -13.26 -30.03 -5.62
CA GLN A 185 -14.44 -30.61 -4.97
C GLN A 185 -15.66 -29.70 -4.99
N TYR A 186 -15.44 -28.39 -4.89
CA TYR A 186 -16.51 -27.39 -4.75
C TYR A 186 -16.39 -26.31 -5.82
N ASP A 187 -17.35 -26.31 -6.73
CA ASP A 187 -17.41 -25.26 -7.77
C ASP A 187 -17.51 -23.87 -7.13
N GLY A 188 -16.68 -22.97 -7.63
CA GLY A 188 -16.62 -21.62 -7.12
C GLY A 188 -15.86 -21.45 -5.79
N ALA A 189 -15.24 -22.47 -5.24
CA ALA A 189 -14.40 -22.37 -4.03
C ALA A 189 -12.90 -22.36 -4.38
N VAL A 190 -12.10 -21.85 -3.44
CA VAL A 190 -10.64 -21.92 -3.45
C VAL A 190 -10.14 -22.66 -2.22
N GLU A 191 -8.99 -23.27 -2.33
CA GLU A 191 -8.35 -24.02 -1.25
C GLU A 191 -7.01 -23.40 -0.90
N LEU A 192 -6.83 -23.09 0.40
CA LEU A 192 -5.53 -22.80 0.96
C LEU A 192 -4.87 -24.12 1.32
N ARG A 193 -3.66 -24.33 0.82
CA ARG A 193 -2.87 -25.53 1.04
C ARG A 193 -1.46 -25.16 1.48
N THR A 194 -0.81 -26.03 2.24
CA THR A 194 0.61 -25.86 2.54
C THR A 194 1.44 -26.03 1.28
N VAL A 195 2.54 -25.27 1.17
CA VAL A 195 3.45 -25.34 0.03
C VAL A 195 4.17 -26.69 -0.01
N ASP A 196 4.71 -27.15 1.13
CA ASP A 196 5.59 -28.30 1.21
C ASP A 196 4.85 -29.63 1.02
N GLU A 197 3.74 -29.83 1.74
CA GLU A 197 3.05 -31.14 1.82
C GLU A 197 1.75 -31.18 1.02
N ASP A 198 1.35 -30.07 0.41
CA ASP A 198 0.07 -29.92 -0.30
C ASP A 198 -1.16 -30.23 0.58
N GLN A 199 -0.99 -30.06 1.90
CA GLN A 199 -2.05 -30.36 2.85
C GLN A 199 -3.12 -29.25 2.80
N LEU A 200 -4.39 -29.65 2.71
CA LEU A 200 -5.51 -28.72 2.79
C LEU A 200 -5.60 -28.10 4.17
N VAL A 201 -5.53 -26.78 4.24
CA VAL A 201 -5.69 -25.97 5.46
C VAL A 201 -7.12 -25.46 5.58
N MET A 202 -7.65 -24.89 4.49
CA MET A 202 -8.97 -24.24 4.49
C MET A 202 -9.56 -24.25 3.08
N THR A 203 -10.89 -24.36 3.01
CA THR A 203 -11.64 -24.11 1.79
C THR A 203 -12.47 -22.83 1.96
N LEU A 204 -12.32 -21.90 1.03
CA LEU A 204 -13.04 -20.63 1.01
C LEU A 204 -14.04 -20.62 -0.14
N ARG A 205 -15.26 -20.22 0.16
CA ARG A 205 -16.30 -19.99 -0.83
C ARG A 205 -16.93 -18.62 -0.58
N LEU A 206 -16.74 -17.72 -1.52
CA LEU A 206 -17.38 -16.42 -1.49
C LEU A 206 -18.81 -16.56 -1.99
N VAL A 207 -19.78 -16.22 -1.14
CA VAL A 207 -21.22 -16.25 -1.49
C VAL A 207 -21.66 -14.81 -1.66
N ARG A 208 -22.07 -14.47 -2.87
CA ARG A 208 -22.74 -13.17 -3.13
C ARG A 208 -24.18 -13.28 -2.65
N THR A 209 -24.57 -12.44 -1.71
CA THR A 209 -25.94 -12.26 -1.23
C THR A 209 -26.63 -11.14 -1.97
#